data_93594c3eacf63d18c016c3ca023aab80
#
_entry.id   93594c3eacf63d18c016c3ca023aab80
#
_cell.length_a   1.000
_cell.length_b   1.000
_cell.length_c   1.000
_cell.angle_alpha   90.00
_cell.angle_beta   90.00
_cell.angle_gamma   90.00
#
_symmetry.space_group_name_H-M   'P 1'
#
loop_
_entity.id
_entity.type
_entity.pdbx_description
1 polymer ?
#
loop_
_entity_poly.entity_id
_entity_poly.type
_entity_poly.pdbx_seq_one_letter_code
_entity_poly.pdbx_strand_id
1 'polypeptide(L)'
;LQVANVADSRLYLINHEAIRQITRDHSLVEEMVRLGEMDKADAKDHPDKNIITRAVGVVPELSVDFFEVELKPGDTVLMCSDGLTNMIEDEEIKKIVLGQRDIVEKAEKLIDTANENGGKDNITVVLIEPFSDEVKEC
;
A
#
# COMPACT_ATOMS: atom_id res chain seq x y z
N LEU A 1 8.08 4.31 13.52
CA LEU A 1 6.80 3.72 13.16
C LEU A 1 6.86 2.20 13.28
N GLN A 2 5.96 1.64 14.04
CA GLN A 2 5.80 0.19 14.14
C GLN A 2 4.57 -0.23 13.35
N VAL A 3 4.71 -1.30 12.58
CA VAL A 3 3.68 -1.80 11.67
C VAL A 3 3.38 -3.26 11.97
N ALA A 4 2.11 -3.60 12.10
CA ALA A 4 1.64 -4.99 12.18
C ALA A 4 0.75 -5.25 10.95
N ASN A 5 0.98 -6.35 10.27
CA ASN A 5 0.29 -6.64 9.02
C ASN A 5 -0.22 -8.07 8.92
N VAL A 6 -1.47 -8.19 8.48
CA VAL A 6 -2.11 -9.46 8.09
C VAL A 6 -2.89 -9.21 6.80
N ALA A 7 -2.83 -10.15 5.86
CA ALA A 7 -3.48 -10.13 4.56
C ALA A 7 -2.77 -9.25 3.53
N ASP A 8 -3.49 -8.55 2.65
CA ASP A 8 -2.91 -7.93 1.47
C ASP A 8 -3.14 -6.42 1.35
N SER A 9 -3.71 -5.77 2.36
CA SER A 9 -3.60 -4.32 2.47
C SER A 9 -2.15 -3.94 2.68
N ARG A 10 -1.75 -2.79 2.16
CA ARG A 10 -0.33 -2.41 2.11
C ARG A 10 -0.02 -1.16 2.87
N LEU A 11 1.23 -1.06 3.33
CA LEU A 11 1.83 0.17 3.80
C LEU A 11 3.06 0.48 2.96
N TYR A 12 3.07 1.69 2.41
CA TYR A 12 4.19 2.23 1.64
C TYR A 12 4.86 3.37 2.38
N LEU A 13 6.17 3.46 2.23
CA LEU A 13 6.94 4.64 2.58
C LEU A 13 7.34 5.36 1.29
N ILE A 14 6.99 6.63 1.16
CA ILE A 14 7.14 7.40 -0.06
C ILE A 14 7.94 8.68 0.22
N ASN A 15 8.98 8.92 -0.58
CA ASN A 15 9.75 10.16 -0.58
C ASN A 15 10.25 10.46 -1.99
N HIS A 16 11.02 11.54 -2.15
CA HIS A 16 11.53 11.93 -3.47
C HIS A 16 12.46 10.91 -4.12
N GLU A 17 13.08 10.05 -3.33
CA GLU A 17 14.00 9.03 -3.82
C GLU A 17 13.26 7.78 -4.31
N ALA A 18 12.24 7.33 -3.58
CA ALA A 18 11.58 6.07 -3.88
C ALA A 18 10.19 5.95 -3.27
N ILE A 19 9.43 5.00 -3.81
CA ILE A 19 8.27 4.40 -3.17
C ILE A 19 8.67 2.97 -2.77
N ARG A 20 8.52 2.63 -1.49
CA ARG A 20 8.83 1.29 -0.97
C ARG A 20 7.62 0.69 -0.28
N GLN A 21 7.25 -0.51 -0.68
CA GLN A 21 6.29 -1.31 0.05
C GLN A 21 6.99 -1.89 1.28
N ILE A 22 6.55 -1.50 2.46
CA ILE A 22 7.11 -1.98 3.73
C ILE A 22 6.52 -3.33 4.11
N THR A 23 5.22 -3.49 3.92
CA THR A 23 4.52 -4.75 4.19
C THR A 23 4.76 -5.77 3.08
N ARG A 24 4.54 -7.05 3.41
CA ARG A 24 4.55 -8.14 2.44
C ARG A 24 3.14 -8.69 2.34
N ASP A 25 2.64 -8.83 1.12
CA ASP A 25 1.30 -9.35 0.89
C ASP A 25 1.20 -10.81 1.35
N HIS A 26 0.18 -11.12 2.12
CA HIS A 26 -0.18 -12.50 2.44
C HIS A 26 -1.16 -13.00 1.38
N SER A 27 -0.63 -13.32 0.21
CA SER A 27 -1.39 -13.76 -0.95
C SER A 27 -0.75 -14.97 -1.61
N LEU A 28 -1.54 -15.74 -2.35
CA LEU A 28 -1.06 -16.93 -3.06
C LEU A 28 0.03 -16.56 -4.07
N VAL A 29 -0.17 -15.50 -4.86
CA VAL A 29 0.80 -15.08 -5.88
C VAL A 29 2.11 -14.59 -5.25
N GLU A 30 2.07 -13.90 -4.12
CA GLU A 30 3.29 -13.47 -3.41
C GLU A 30 4.07 -14.69 -2.90
N GLU A 31 3.39 -15.72 -2.39
CA GLU A 31 4.03 -16.98 -2.01
C GLU A 31 4.72 -17.64 -3.21
N MET A 32 4.08 -17.66 -4.37
CA MET A 32 4.65 -18.23 -5.60
C MET A 32 5.87 -17.45 -6.07
N VAL A 33 5.83 -16.11 -5.99
CA VAL A 33 6.98 -15.25 -6.30
C VAL A 33 8.15 -15.52 -5.35
N ARG A 34 7.86 -15.60 -4.05
CA ARG A 34 8.86 -15.85 -3.01
C ARG A 34 9.54 -17.21 -3.17
N LEU A 35 8.80 -18.22 -3.60
CA LEU A 35 9.31 -19.57 -3.84
C LEU A 35 10.01 -19.73 -5.20
N GLY A 36 10.05 -18.67 -6.02
CA GLY A 36 10.66 -18.71 -7.33
C GLY A 36 9.83 -19.39 -8.42
N GLU A 37 8.56 -19.68 -8.14
CA GLU A 37 7.65 -20.35 -9.09
C GLU A 37 7.00 -19.37 -10.08
N MET A 38 7.11 -18.07 -9.82
CA MET A 38 6.51 -17.02 -10.65
C MET A 38 7.33 -15.75 -10.58
N ASP A 39 7.43 -15.02 -11.69
CA ASP A 39 8.01 -13.69 -11.74
C ASP A 39 7.05 -12.66 -11.15
N LYS A 40 7.58 -11.62 -10.51
CA LYS A 40 6.80 -10.55 -9.91
C LYS A 40 5.90 -9.83 -10.91
N ALA A 41 6.37 -9.66 -12.15
CA ALA A 41 5.57 -9.05 -13.21
C ALA A 41 4.35 -9.89 -13.59
N ASP A 42 4.49 -11.22 -13.60
CA ASP A 42 3.40 -12.15 -13.92
C ASP A 42 2.37 -12.23 -12.78
N ALA A 43 2.81 -12.07 -11.53
CA ALA A 43 1.93 -12.09 -10.37
C ALA A 43 0.88 -10.97 -10.42
N LYS A 44 1.23 -9.82 -10.95
CA LYS A 44 0.34 -8.65 -11.01
C LYS A 44 -0.91 -8.90 -11.85
N ASP A 45 -0.77 -9.65 -12.94
CA ASP A 45 -1.86 -9.95 -13.87
C ASP A 45 -2.42 -11.37 -13.70
N HIS A 46 -1.98 -12.09 -12.67
CA HIS A 46 -2.41 -13.46 -12.42
C HIS A 46 -3.89 -13.51 -12.03
N PRO A 47 -4.68 -14.50 -12.54
CA PRO A 47 -6.12 -14.63 -12.20
C PRO A 47 -6.35 -14.82 -10.70
N ASP A 48 -5.42 -15.43 -9.97
CA ASP A 48 -5.53 -15.72 -8.54
C ASP A 48 -4.86 -14.67 -7.64
N LYS A 49 -4.55 -13.48 -8.17
CA LYS A 49 -3.84 -12.42 -7.43
C LYS A 49 -4.59 -11.90 -6.19
N ASN A 50 -5.90 -12.13 -6.11
CA ASN A 50 -6.74 -11.67 -5.00
C ASN A 50 -6.96 -12.76 -3.93
N ILE A 51 -6.32 -13.94 -4.06
CA ILE A 51 -6.42 -15.00 -3.05
C ILE A 51 -5.45 -14.68 -1.91
N ILE A 52 -6.00 -14.44 -0.71
CA ILE A 52 -5.22 -14.19 0.50
C ILE A 52 -4.87 -15.50 1.20
N THR A 53 -3.72 -15.55 1.87
CA THR A 53 -3.23 -16.72 2.61
C THR A 53 -3.33 -16.57 4.13
N ARG A 54 -3.56 -15.35 4.61
CA ARG A 54 -3.77 -15.06 6.04
C ARG A 54 -4.92 -14.08 6.21
N ALA A 55 -5.75 -14.33 7.22
CA ALA A 55 -6.87 -13.46 7.59
C ALA A 55 -7.18 -13.62 9.09
N VAL A 56 -7.63 -12.52 9.70
CA VAL A 56 -8.04 -12.52 11.11
C VAL A 56 -9.29 -13.38 11.28
N GLY A 57 -9.26 -14.27 12.26
CA GLY A 57 -10.41 -15.10 12.63
C GLY A 57 -10.62 -16.38 11.84
N VAL A 58 -9.75 -16.69 10.87
CA VAL A 58 -9.87 -17.89 10.03
C VAL A 58 -9.25 -19.10 10.70
N VAL A 59 -8.17 -18.93 11.46
CA VAL A 59 -7.46 -19.99 12.18
C VAL A 59 -7.28 -19.61 13.65
N PRO A 60 -7.13 -20.60 14.56
CA PRO A 60 -6.93 -20.31 15.99
C PRO A 60 -5.67 -19.50 16.29
N GLU A 61 -4.59 -19.73 15.54
CA GLU A 61 -3.34 -19.00 15.68
C GLU A 61 -3.10 -18.13 14.47
N LEU A 62 -3.01 -16.82 14.70
CA LEU A 62 -2.77 -15.85 13.65
C LEU A 62 -1.28 -15.51 13.59
N SER A 63 -0.68 -15.68 12.41
CA SER A 63 0.68 -15.23 12.13
C SER A 63 0.66 -13.80 11.63
N VAL A 64 1.20 -12.88 12.43
CA VAL A 64 1.28 -11.44 12.12
C VAL A 64 2.70 -11.09 11.76
N ASP A 65 2.88 -10.33 10.67
CA ASP A 65 4.18 -9.74 10.35
C ASP A 65 4.34 -8.41 11.07
N PHE A 66 5.51 -8.16 11.63
CA PHE A 66 5.85 -6.90 12.30
C PHE A 66 7.04 -6.24 11.60
N PHE A 67 6.93 -4.95 11.39
CA PHE A 67 7.99 -4.14 10.78
C PHE A 67 8.23 -2.89 11.62
N GLU A 68 9.46 -2.42 11.61
CA GLU A 68 9.84 -1.15 12.21
C GLU A 68 10.45 -0.26 11.14
N VAL A 69 9.96 0.97 11.04
CA VAL A 69 10.39 1.93 10.03
C VAL A 69 10.79 3.23 10.69
N GLU A 70 12.02 3.69 10.40
CA GLU A 70 12.47 5.02 10.81
C GLU A 70 11.89 6.06 9.82
N LEU A 71 11.18 7.04 10.35
CA LEU A 71 10.62 8.14 9.57
C LEU A 71 11.55 9.34 9.59
N LYS A 72 11.73 9.97 8.44
CA LYS A 72 12.55 11.15 8.23
C LYS A 72 11.74 12.30 7.65
N PRO A 73 12.18 13.56 7.82
CA PRO A 73 11.54 14.68 7.12
C PRO A 73 11.45 14.42 5.61
N GLY A 74 10.30 14.68 5.02
CA GLY A 74 10.01 14.40 3.62
C GLY A 74 9.38 13.05 3.34
N ASP A 75 9.29 12.18 4.35
CA ASP A 75 8.61 10.89 4.21
C ASP A 75 7.09 11.05 4.34
N THR A 76 6.37 10.32 3.50
CA THR A 76 4.93 10.15 3.59
C THR A 76 4.62 8.67 3.73
N VAL A 77 3.69 8.34 4.62
CA VAL A 77 3.19 6.97 4.79
C VAL A 77 1.84 6.86 4.10
N LEU A 78 1.69 5.85 3.26
CA LEU A 78 0.43 5.48 2.63
C LEU A 78 0.02 4.10 3.12
N MET A 79 -1.17 3.99 3.67
CA MET A 79 -1.84 2.71 3.91
C MET A 79 -3.01 2.61 2.94
N CYS A 80 -3.16 1.47 2.28
CA CYS A 80 -4.22 1.30 1.29
C CYS A 80 -4.68 -0.14 1.16
N SER A 81 -5.93 -0.31 0.70
CA SER A 81 -6.45 -1.60 0.28
C SER A 81 -5.97 -1.95 -1.13
N ASP A 82 -6.16 -3.19 -1.54
CA ASP A 82 -5.81 -3.67 -2.89
C ASP A 82 -6.65 -3.02 -3.99
N GLY A 83 -7.82 -2.46 -3.65
CA GLY A 83 -8.62 -1.68 -4.58
C GLY A 83 -7.89 -0.47 -5.17
N LEU A 84 -6.89 0.07 -4.46
CA LEU A 84 -6.01 1.10 -4.99
C LEU A 84 -4.90 0.49 -5.85
N THR A 85 -4.13 -0.44 -5.31
CA THR A 85 -2.90 -0.95 -5.93
C THR A 85 -3.15 -1.84 -7.14
N ASN A 86 -4.33 -2.42 -7.26
CA ASN A 86 -4.74 -3.13 -8.48
C ASN A 86 -5.08 -2.17 -9.64
N MET A 87 -5.36 -0.90 -9.34
CA MET A 87 -5.80 0.09 -10.34
C MET A 87 -4.71 1.11 -10.70
N ILE A 88 -3.72 1.34 -9.83
CA ILE A 88 -2.69 2.36 -10.02
C ILE A 88 -1.31 1.72 -9.81
N GLU A 89 -0.37 2.02 -10.71
CA GLU A 89 1.01 1.61 -10.58
C GLU A 89 1.73 2.42 -9.49
N ASP A 90 2.76 1.82 -8.88
CA ASP A 90 3.53 2.45 -7.80
C ASP A 90 4.10 3.82 -8.19
N GLU A 91 4.63 3.96 -9.41
CA GLU A 91 5.19 5.24 -9.88
C GLU A 91 4.13 6.34 -10.00
N GLU A 92 2.91 6.00 -10.38
CA GLU A 92 1.80 6.96 -10.43
C GLU A 92 1.35 7.35 -9.02
N ILE A 93 1.32 6.39 -8.09
CA ILE A 93 1.04 6.66 -6.67
C ILE A 93 2.07 7.65 -6.12
N LYS A 94 3.34 7.41 -6.35
CA LYS A 94 4.44 8.28 -5.93
C LYS A 94 4.26 9.70 -6.48
N LYS A 95 3.95 9.81 -7.77
CA LYS A 95 3.75 11.09 -8.44
C LYS A 95 2.61 11.90 -7.80
N ILE A 96 1.50 11.25 -7.48
CA ILE A 96 0.34 11.90 -6.84
C ILE A 96 0.71 12.36 -5.42
N VAL A 97 1.34 11.50 -4.64
CA VAL A 97 1.70 11.76 -3.24
C VAL A 97 2.74 12.88 -3.12
N LEU A 98 3.67 12.99 -4.06
CA LEU A 98 4.72 14.01 -4.07
C LEU A 98 4.29 15.29 -4.79
N GLY A 99 3.08 15.36 -5.32
CA GLY A 99 2.57 16.52 -6.03
C GLY A 99 2.31 17.74 -5.14
N GLN A 100 2.09 18.88 -5.79
CA GLN A 100 1.83 20.17 -5.13
C GLN A 100 0.37 20.31 -4.70
N ARG A 101 -0.08 19.44 -3.79
CA ARG A 101 -1.44 19.42 -3.26
C ARG A 101 -1.41 19.25 -1.76
N ASP A 102 -2.48 19.66 -1.06
CA ASP A 102 -2.61 19.30 0.35
C ASP A 102 -2.95 17.81 0.52
N ILE A 103 -2.86 17.31 1.74
CA ILE A 103 -3.01 15.88 2.03
C ILE A 103 -4.41 15.36 1.65
N VAL A 104 -5.44 16.16 1.83
CA VAL A 104 -6.82 15.78 1.47
C VAL A 104 -6.95 15.63 -0.04
N GLU A 105 -6.44 16.59 -0.80
CA GLU A 105 -6.45 16.54 -2.27
C GLU A 105 -5.65 15.36 -2.82
N LYS A 106 -4.53 15.01 -2.19
CA LYS A 106 -3.74 13.83 -2.56
C LYS A 106 -4.54 12.55 -2.38
N ALA A 107 -5.21 12.40 -1.24
CA ALA A 107 -6.06 11.23 -0.96
C ALA A 107 -7.21 11.12 -1.96
N GLU A 108 -7.89 12.24 -2.23
CA GLU A 108 -8.96 12.29 -3.22
C GLU A 108 -8.46 11.95 -4.63
N LYS A 109 -7.29 12.46 -5.01
CA LYS A 109 -6.68 12.18 -6.32
C LYS A 109 -6.34 10.71 -6.50
N LEU A 110 -5.86 10.05 -5.46
CA LEU A 110 -5.59 8.62 -5.49
C LEU A 110 -6.89 7.83 -5.74
N ILE A 111 -7.95 8.14 -5.02
CA ILE A 111 -9.25 7.47 -5.18
C ILE A 111 -9.85 7.74 -6.57
N ASP A 112 -9.83 8.99 -7.02
CA ASP A 112 -10.37 9.37 -8.33
C ASP A 112 -9.62 8.66 -9.46
N THR A 113 -8.29 8.61 -9.38
CA THR A 113 -7.47 7.92 -10.38
C THR A 113 -7.77 6.43 -10.43
N ALA A 114 -7.90 5.78 -9.28
CA ALA A 114 -8.27 4.36 -9.22
C ALA A 114 -9.66 4.11 -9.84
N ASN A 115 -10.63 4.98 -9.57
CA ASN A 115 -11.96 4.89 -10.16
C ASN A 115 -11.95 5.13 -11.67
N GLU A 116 -11.17 6.09 -12.15
CA GLU A 116 -10.99 6.35 -13.59
C GLU A 116 -10.36 5.15 -14.31
N ASN A 117 -9.49 4.41 -13.62
CA ASN A 117 -8.82 3.23 -14.15
C ASN A 117 -9.67 1.95 -14.08
N GLY A 118 -10.90 2.06 -13.60
CA GLY A 118 -11.84 0.94 -13.59
C GLY A 118 -12.63 0.76 -12.29
N GLY A 119 -12.07 1.13 -11.15
CA GLY A 119 -12.77 1.08 -9.87
C GLY A 119 -13.42 -0.27 -9.55
N LYS A 120 -12.68 -1.36 -9.66
CA LYS A 120 -13.22 -2.73 -9.58
C LYS A 120 -13.56 -3.21 -8.17
N ASP A 121 -13.12 -2.49 -7.14
CA ASP A 121 -13.28 -2.88 -5.74
C ASP A 121 -13.40 -1.63 -4.87
N ASN A 122 -13.72 -1.82 -3.61
CA ASN A 122 -13.68 -0.77 -2.62
C ASN A 122 -12.25 -0.24 -2.46
N ILE A 123 -12.12 1.07 -2.33
CA ILE A 123 -10.82 1.75 -2.25
C ILE A 123 -10.74 2.46 -0.91
N THR A 124 -9.73 2.12 -0.12
CA THR A 124 -9.43 2.80 1.13
C THR A 124 -7.99 3.28 1.10
N VAL A 125 -7.79 4.55 1.45
CA VAL A 125 -6.45 5.15 1.57
C VAL A 125 -6.35 5.92 2.88
N VAL A 126 -5.17 5.87 3.49
CA VAL A 126 -4.78 6.70 4.64
C VAL A 126 -3.42 7.27 4.32
N LEU A 127 -3.30 8.59 4.31
CA LEU A 127 -2.03 9.30 4.12
C LEU A 127 -1.61 9.97 5.42
N ILE A 128 -0.32 9.83 5.74
CA ILE A 128 0.29 10.44 6.91
C ILE A 128 1.54 11.21 6.47
N GLU A 129 1.57 12.50 6.72
CA GLU A 129 2.74 13.37 6.51
C GLU A 129 3.28 13.78 7.89
N PRO A 130 4.11 12.95 8.54
CA PRO A 130 4.43 13.10 9.97
C PRO A 130 5.28 14.34 10.29
N PHE A 131 5.98 14.90 9.31
CA PHE A 131 6.84 16.07 9.47
C PHE A 131 6.37 17.26 8.63
N SER A 132 5.07 17.31 8.32
CA SER A 132 4.49 18.43 7.59
C SER A 132 4.38 19.68 8.45
N ASP A 133 4.69 20.85 7.88
CA ASP A 133 4.50 22.14 8.52
C ASP A 133 3.03 22.47 8.79
N GLU A 134 2.10 21.75 8.17
CA GLU A 134 0.67 21.93 8.38
C GLU A 134 0.16 21.32 9.70
N VAL A 135 0.98 20.49 10.38
CA VAL A 135 0.66 19.88 11.67
C VAL A 135 1.06 20.82 12.82
N LYS A 136 0.70 22.09 12.73
CA LYS A 136 1.19 23.07 13.72
C LYS A 136 0.38 23.17 14.99
N GLU A 137 -0.85 22.72 15.01
CA GLU A 137 -1.70 22.86 16.20
C GLU A 137 -2.67 21.70 16.32
N CYS A 138 -2.60 21.00 17.43
CA CYS A 138 -3.65 20.11 17.89
C CYS A 138 -4.63 20.86 18.78
#